data_6a65870ee1e6b398d63f588fc3b41a25
#
_entry.id   6a65870ee1e6b398d63f588fc3b41a25
#
_cell.length_a   1.000
_cell.length_b   1.000
_cell.length_c   1.000
_cell.angle_alpha   90.00
_cell.angle_beta   90.00
_cell.angle_gamma   90.00
#
_symmetry.space_group_name_H-M   'P 1'
#
loop_
_entity.id
_entity.type
_entity.pdbx_description
1 polymer ?
#
loop_
_entity_poly.entity_id
_entity_poly.type
_entity_poly.pdbx_seq_one_letter_code
_entity_poly.pdbx_strand_id
1 'polypeptide(L)'
;MPTLNWKGAHTYESLVEGSHPDVAWGGFDENTACGLCYTSGTTGDPKGVLYSHRSNYLHTLVGLQRDVLGVSATDTVLPVVPMFHANAWGIAFAAPGVGAKLV
;
A
#
# COMPACT_ATOMS: atom_id res chain seq x y z
N MET A 1 1.41 -19.84 -11.75
CA MET A 1 1.79 -19.66 -10.34
C MET A 1 1.53 -20.96 -9.57
N PRO A 2 2.35 -21.37 -8.59
CA PRO A 2 2.03 -22.55 -7.80
C PRO A 2 0.72 -22.33 -7.04
N THR A 3 -0.21 -23.25 -7.18
CA THR A 3 -1.46 -23.26 -6.40
C THR A 3 -1.14 -23.57 -4.94
N LEU A 4 -1.30 -22.59 -4.07
CA LEU A 4 -1.21 -22.78 -2.63
C LEU A 4 -2.44 -23.55 -2.15
N ASN A 5 -2.27 -24.85 -1.82
CA ASN A 5 -3.31 -25.72 -1.26
C ASN A 5 -3.52 -25.50 0.24
N TRP A 6 -3.68 -24.26 0.68
CA TRP A 6 -4.03 -23.97 2.06
C TRP A 6 -5.54 -23.86 2.20
N LYS A 7 -6.08 -24.49 3.25
CA LYS A 7 -7.51 -24.39 3.58
C LYS A 7 -7.86 -22.91 3.85
N GLY A 8 -8.74 -22.35 3.04
CA GLY A 8 -9.14 -20.94 3.11
C GLY A 8 -8.24 -19.97 2.31
N ALA A 9 -7.27 -20.49 1.53
CA ALA A 9 -6.53 -19.64 0.60
C ALA A 9 -7.41 -19.28 -0.62
N HIS A 10 -7.33 -18.02 -1.01
CA HIS A 10 -7.97 -17.49 -2.23
C HIS A 10 -6.90 -17.10 -3.24
N THR A 11 -7.19 -17.27 -4.52
CA THR A 11 -6.37 -16.66 -5.57
C THR A 11 -6.74 -15.18 -5.72
N TYR A 12 -5.82 -14.37 -6.22
CA TYR A 12 -6.10 -12.97 -6.51
C TYR A 12 -7.29 -12.84 -7.47
N GLU A 13 -7.34 -13.68 -8.50
CA GLU A 13 -8.39 -13.71 -9.50
C GLU A 13 -9.75 -14.00 -8.85
N SER A 14 -9.83 -15.00 -7.96
CA SER A 14 -11.11 -15.35 -7.30
C SER A 14 -11.61 -14.22 -6.37
N LEU A 15 -10.72 -13.43 -5.78
CA LEU A 15 -11.10 -12.27 -4.98
C LEU A 15 -11.63 -11.13 -5.85
N VAL A 16 -10.98 -10.88 -6.99
CA VAL A 16 -11.41 -9.84 -7.94
C VAL A 16 -12.75 -10.19 -8.57
N GLU A 17 -12.93 -11.45 -9.05
CA GLU A 17 -14.16 -11.92 -9.65
C GLU A 17 -15.34 -11.92 -8.67
N GLY A 18 -15.08 -12.17 -7.38
CA GLY A 18 -16.08 -12.12 -6.31
C GLY A 18 -16.42 -10.72 -5.82
N SER A 19 -15.73 -9.69 -6.31
CA SER A 19 -15.90 -8.30 -5.86
C SER A 19 -16.93 -7.56 -6.72
N HIS A 20 -17.74 -6.70 -6.08
CA HIS A 20 -18.70 -5.85 -6.80
C HIS A 20 -18.04 -4.52 -7.18
N PRO A 21 -18.27 -3.99 -8.41
CA PRO A 21 -17.66 -2.74 -8.85
C PRO A 21 -18.20 -1.50 -8.10
N ASP A 22 -19.43 -1.58 -7.60
CA ASP A 22 -20.07 -0.47 -6.88
C ASP A 22 -19.67 -0.51 -5.40
N VAL A 23 -18.62 0.22 -5.05
CA VAL A 23 -18.13 0.34 -3.67
C VAL A 23 -18.48 1.72 -3.12
N ALA A 24 -19.09 1.75 -1.95
CA ALA A 24 -19.27 3.00 -1.20
C ALA A 24 -17.91 3.45 -0.64
N TRP A 25 -17.38 4.54 -1.17
CA TRP A 25 -16.13 5.12 -0.73
C TRP A 25 -16.34 6.11 0.43
N GLY A 26 -15.47 6.03 1.42
CA GLY A 26 -15.47 6.95 2.58
C GLY A 26 -16.44 6.54 3.70
N GLY A 27 -16.56 7.40 4.71
CA GLY A 27 -17.48 7.18 5.83
C GLY A 27 -16.97 6.22 6.92
N PHE A 28 -15.65 6.07 7.07
CA PHE A 28 -15.03 5.27 8.14
C PHE A 28 -14.05 6.12 8.97
N ASP A 29 -13.72 5.63 10.16
CA ASP A 29 -12.73 6.28 11.03
C ASP A 29 -11.34 6.23 10.37
N GLU A 30 -10.69 7.39 10.26
CA GLU A 30 -9.36 7.52 9.69
C GLU A 30 -8.28 6.71 10.42
N ASN A 31 -8.52 6.32 11.68
CA ASN A 31 -7.63 5.46 12.45
C ASN A 31 -7.80 3.97 12.14
N THR A 32 -8.78 3.60 11.31
CA THR A 32 -8.95 2.23 10.84
C THR A 32 -7.70 1.76 10.09
N ALA A 33 -7.31 0.50 10.31
CA ALA A 33 -6.19 -0.10 9.62
C ALA A 33 -6.46 -0.22 8.11
N CYS A 34 -5.50 0.18 7.29
CA CYS A 34 -5.58 0.09 5.83
C CYS A 34 -4.42 -0.67 5.18
N GLY A 35 -3.38 -0.98 5.93
CA GLY A 35 -2.23 -1.71 5.42
C GLY A 35 -1.53 -2.50 6.50
N LEU A 36 -0.95 -3.63 6.12
CA LEU A 36 -0.16 -4.49 6.99
C LEU A 36 1.14 -4.87 6.28
N CYS A 37 2.27 -4.53 6.89
CA CYS A 37 3.58 -4.98 6.44
C CYS A 37 4.26 -5.78 7.55
N TYR A 38 4.94 -6.86 7.18
CA TYR A 38 5.72 -7.65 8.13
C TYR A 38 7.19 -7.23 8.12
N THR A 39 7.77 -7.13 9.31
CA THR A 39 9.21 -6.98 9.49
C THR A 39 9.81 -8.32 9.88
N SER A 40 11.08 -8.56 9.50
CA SER A 40 11.78 -9.81 9.84
C SER A 40 12.03 -9.99 11.33
N GLY A 41 11.87 -8.92 12.13
CA GLY A 41 12.20 -8.94 13.55
C GLY A 41 13.69 -9.19 13.82
N THR A 42 14.32 -8.41 14.67
CA THR A 42 15.72 -8.64 15.08
C THR A 42 15.86 -9.74 16.14
N THR A 43 14.76 -10.19 16.70
CA THR A 43 14.70 -11.10 17.87
C THR A 43 13.91 -12.39 17.63
N GLY A 44 13.67 -12.81 16.39
CA GLY A 44 13.00 -14.07 16.07
C GLY A 44 11.79 -13.91 15.16
N ASP A 45 10.56 -14.02 15.68
CA ASP A 45 9.36 -14.08 14.88
C ASP A 45 9.05 -12.78 14.12
N PRO A 46 8.56 -12.87 12.86
CA PRO A 46 8.11 -11.71 12.11
C PRO A 46 7.02 -10.93 12.83
N LYS A 47 7.12 -9.61 12.81
CA LYS A 47 6.13 -8.72 13.44
C LYS A 47 5.34 -7.99 12.37
N GLY A 48 4.00 -8.04 12.50
CA GLY A 48 3.11 -7.26 11.67
C GLY A 48 3.02 -5.81 12.15
N VAL A 49 3.19 -4.87 11.23
CA VAL A 49 3.03 -3.43 11.46
C VAL A 49 1.77 -2.97 10.74
N LEU A 50 0.78 -2.51 11.49
CA LEU A 50 -0.46 -1.94 10.96
C LEU A 50 -0.29 -0.46 10.68
N TYR A 51 -0.71 -0.05 9.50
CA TYR A 51 -0.82 1.35 9.11
C TYR A 51 -2.30 1.75 9.06
N SER A 52 -2.66 2.87 9.67
CA SER A 52 -4.00 3.44 9.54
C SER A 52 -4.12 4.28 8.26
N HIS A 53 -5.35 4.55 7.82
CA HIS A 53 -5.61 5.49 6.74
C HIS A 53 -4.98 6.86 7.04
N ARG A 54 -5.13 7.35 8.28
CA ARG A 54 -4.51 8.59 8.74
C ARG A 54 -2.99 8.57 8.58
N SER A 55 -2.31 7.52 9.04
CA SER A 55 -0.85 7.44 8.97
C SER A 55 -0.35 7.43 7.53
N ASN A 56 -1.01 6.69 6.64
CA ASN A 56 -0.66 6.66 5.21
C ASN A 56 -0.92 8.02 4.54
N TYR A 57 -2.02 8.68 4.87
CA TYR A 57 -2.33 10.00 4.32
C TYR A 57 -1.29 11.04 4.74
N LEU A 58 -0.97 11.12 6.03
CA LEU A 58 0.04 12.06 6.54
C LEU A 58 1.43 11.76 5.97
N HIS A 59 1.80 10.48 5.88
CA HIS A 59 3.05 10.07 5.24
C HIS A 59 3.11 10.49 3.78
N THR A 60 2.00 10.33 3.04
CA THR A 60 1.88 10.77 1.64
C THR A 60 2.10 12.29 1.52
N LEU A 61 1.44 13.09 2.35
CA LEU A 61 1.62 14.55 2.34
C LEU A 61 3.07 14.95 2.63
N VAL A 62 3.72 14.29 3.58
CA VAL A 62 5.14 14.54 3.88
C VAL A 62 6.04 14.08 2.75
N GLY A 63 5.78 12.88 2.19
CA GLY A 63 6.55 12.33 1.08
C GLY A 63 6.51 13.20 -0.17
N LEU A 64 5.40 13.87 -0.43
CA LEU A 64 5.24 14.80 -1.57
C LEU A 64 5.99 16.13 -1.41
N GLN A 65 6.49 16.45 -0.20
CA GLN A 65 7.26 17.65 -0.01
C GLN A 65 8.53 17.63 -0.87
N ARG A 66 8.90 18.80 -1.40
CA ARG A 66 10.03 18.97 -2.31
C ARG A 66 11.35 18.41 -1.75
N ASP A 67 11.55 18.57 -0.45
CA ASP A 67 12.80 18.17 0.24
C ASP A 67 12.78 16.71 0.72
N VAL A 68 11.74 15.94 0.37
CA VAL A 68 11.62 14.51 0.69
C VAL A 68 11.69 13.68 -0.59
N LEU A 69 10.55 13.29 -1.19
CA LEU A 69 10.53 12.60 -2.48
C LEU A 69 10.27 13.56 -3.64
N GLY A 70 9.54 14.63 -3.38
CA GLY A 70 9.28 15.70 -4.33
C GLY A 70 8.54 15.28 -5.61
N VAL A 71 7.81 14.17 -5.55
CA VAL A 71 7.09 13.63 -6.72
C VAL A 71 6.00 14.59 -7.17
N SER A 72 5.93 14.84 -8.47
CA SER A 72 4.97 15.74 -9.11
C SER A 72 4.17 15.02 -10.22
N ALA A 73 3.12 15.65 -10.70
CA ALA A 73 2.27 15.11 -11.78
C ALA A 73 3.04 14.86 -13.10
N THR A 74 4.19 15.49 -13.29
CA THR A 74 5.01 15.34 -14.50
C THR A 74 6.03 14.21 -14.42
N ASP A 75 6.14 13.56 -13.25
CA ASP A 75 7.14 12.54 -13.03
C ASP A 75 6.68 11.16 -13.50
N THR A 76 7.66 10.34 -13.86
CA THR A 76 7.50 8.91 -14.08
C THR A 76 8.33 8.16 -13.06
N VAL A 77 7.68 7.35 -12.24
CA VAL A 77 8.30 6.65 -11.12
C VAL A 77 8.31 5.16 -11.36
N LEU A 78 9.47 4.54 -11.24
CA LEU A 78 9.65 3.08 -11.21
C LEU A 78 9.96 2.66 -9.75
N PRO A 79 9.00 2.12 -9.00
CA PRO A 79 9.25 1.63 -7.65
C PRO A 79 10.04 0.33 -7.69
N VAL A 80 11.36 0.39 -7.47
CA VAL A 80 12.21 -0.80 -7.35
C VAL A 80 12.08 -1.43 -5.97
N VAL A 81 11.71 -0.63 -4.97
CA VAL A 81 11.48 -1.11 -3.60
C VAL A 81 10.21 -1.96 -3.55
N PRO A 82 10.26 -3.17 -2.97
CA PRO A 82 9.10 -4.05 -2.91
C PRO A 82 7.93 -3.44 -2.13
N MET A 83 6.71 -3.66 -2.64
CA MET A 83 5.48 -3.17 -2.01
C MET A 83 5.26 -3.71 -0.59
N PHE A 84 5.78 -4.90 -0.27
CA PHE A 84 5.70 -5.48 1.07
C PHE A 84 6.63 -4.79 2.08
N HIS A 85 7.57 -3.96 1.64
CA HIS A 85 8.46 -3.22 2.53
C HIS A 85 7.98 -1.77 2.64
N ALA A 86 7.35 -1.43 3.76
CA ALA A 86 6.81 -0.10 4.05
C ALA A 86 6.00 0.51 2.88
N ASN A 87 5.22 -0.33 2.17
CA ASN A 87 4.42 0.06 1.00
C ASN A 87 5.25 0.77 -0.09
N ALA A 88 6.44 0.24 -0.38
CA ALA A 88 7.42 0.88 -1.28
C ALA A 88 7.69 2.34 -0.88
N TRP A 89 7.94 2.60 0.41
CA TRP A 89 8.15 3.92 0.99
C TRP A 89 7.00 4.91 0.76
N GLY A 90 5.78 4.39 0.63
CA GLY A 90 4.59 5.19 0.39
C GLY A 90 4.42 5.67 -1.05
N ILE A 91 5.29 5.30 -1.98
CA ILE A 91 5.20 5.68 -3.40
C ILE A 91 3.89 5.18 -4.02
N ALA A 92 3.39 4.02 -3.58
CA ALA A 92 2.11 3.48 -4.02
C ALA A 92 0.92 4.42 -3.78
N PHE A 93 1.04 5.32 -2.81
CA PHE A 93 0.03 6.34 -2.48
C PHE A 93 0.42 7.72 -3.01
N ALA A 94 1.70 8.08 -2.90
CA ALA A 94 2.18 9.40 -3.27
C ALA A 94 2.08 9.66 -4.79
N ALA A 95 2.50 8.72 -5.61
CA ALA A 95 2.48 8.90 -7.05
C ALA A 95 1.05 9.06 -7.61
N PRO A 96 0.07 8.18 -7.30
CA PRO A 96 -1.32 8.39 -7.71
C PRO A 96 -1.92 9.66 -7.10
N GLY A 97 -1.53 10.01 -5.88
CA GLY A 97 -2.02 11.20 -5.17
C GLY A 97 -1.76 12.52 -5.90
N VAL A 98 -0.73 12.60 -6.73
CA VAL A 98 -0.41 13.76 -7.57
C VAL A 98 -0.61 13.51 -9.06
N GLY A 99 -1.01 12.29 -9.46
CA GLY A 99 -1.18 11.92 -10.85
C GLY A 99 0.13 11.62 -11.58
N ALA A 100 1.22 11.29 -10.86
CA ALA A 100 2.45 10.82 -11.46
C ALA A 100 2.28 9.45 -12.11
N LYS A 101 3.02 9.18 -13.18
CA LYS A 101 3.01 7.89 -13.86
C LYS A 101 3.80 6.86 -13.06
N LEU A 102 3.19 5.71 -12.79
CA LEU A 102 3.88 4.51 -12.29
C LEU A 102 4.20 3.56 -13.46
N VAL A 103 5.39 2.97 -13.47
CA VAL A 103 5.85 2.00 -14.46
C VAL A 103 6.45 0.78 -13.78
#